data_f8fbae790624592a598a71bf45dafced
#
_entry.id   f8fbae790624592a598a71bf45dafced
#
_cell.length_a   1.000
_cell.length_b   1.000
_cell.length_c   1.000
_cell.angle_alpha   90.00
_cell.angle_beta   90.00
_cell.angle_gamma   90.00
#
_symmetry.space_group_name_H-M   'P 1'
#
loop_
_entity.id
_entity.type
_entity.pdbx_description
1 polymer ?
#
loop_
_entity_poly.entity_id
_entity_poly.type
_entity_poly.pdbx_seq_one_letter_code
_entity_poly.pdbx_strand_id
1 'polypeptide(L)'
;MKPKDILLQRWEAILAQKGDEPAIFNTRGQVDRTFRGIDERARGFEPKIDKFADGSVIAVQIGNHEDAPSIFIACLRRGIVVLPLERSISEQQREAALKICKATGVVAAAVTGGRDLEILPMRTWAATTHWGDRAPSLLKLTSGTTAAPRAIRFGSEQLLADCDQICDTMGISGVDLNFGVIPISHSYGFSNLLTPLIARGVPLVVSQDRTPRAVLADIAKTDATVFPGMPLFYQAFCEMENIPPLPKLRVCISAGAPLPIATAKKFREKFALPIHSFYGASESGGICYDREAKNEIEGFVGAPMKDVDLEMIDPNAQSSQARVRSAAVGVGYFPDADEEKLGNGIFVPDDLLARHGSGFKIVGRVSDVINVAGKKVNPAEIEERLLHFPGVRQAVAFGRPAGAGLRNEEVAACVVANVDLRENELMEFCRTALSAWQVPKRIFIVDSIPTTERGKISRRELAKRFR
;
A
#
# COMPACT_ATOMS: atom_id res chain seq x y z
N MET A 1 -37.14 2.46 -3.65
CA MET A 1 -35.89 2.93 -4.32
C MET A 1 -34.72 2.53 -3.44
N LYS A 2 -33.71 1.85 -3.99
CA LYS A 2 -32.46 1.63 -3.24
C LYS A 2 -31.86 3.00 -2.87
N PRO A 3 -31.34 3.19 -1.65
CA PRO A 3 -30.66 4.44 -1.32
C PRO A 3 -29.50 4.65 -2.28
N LYS A 4 -29.31 5.91 -2.71
CA LYS A 4 -28.25 6.28 -3.65
C LYS A 4 -26.91 6.05 -2.98
N ASP A 5 -25.97 5.48 -3.72
CA ASP A 5 -24.60 5.23 -3.25
C ASP A 5 -23.91 6.52 -2.77
N ILE A 6 -23.28 6.50 -1.59
CA ILE A 6 -22.74 7.70 -0.95
C ILE A 6 -21.55 8.30 -1.72
N LEU A 7 -20.72 7.47 -2.38
CA LEU A 7 -19.64 7.97 -3.23
C LEU A 7 -20.19 8.66 -4.48
N LEU A 8 -21.28 8.14 -5.06
CA LEU A 8 -21.96 8.80 -6.19
C LEU A 8 -22.59 10.12 -5.77
N GLN A 9 -23.13 10.23 -4.54
CA GLN A 9 -23.64 11.51 -4.02
C GLN A 9 -22.50 12.55 -3.89
N ARG A 10 -21.34 12.13 -3.39
CA ARG A 10 -20.14 13.00 -3.32
C ARG A 10 -19.67 13.40 -4.71
N TRP A 11 -19.61 12.44 -5.63
CA TRP A 11 -19.23 12.72 -7.02
C TRP A 11 -20.15 13.74 -7.68
N GLU A 12 -21.46 13.64 -7.51
CA GLU A 12 -22.40 14.61 -8.05
C GLU A 12 -22.23 15.99 -7.44
N ALA A 13 -21.93 16.09 -6.15
CA ALA A 13 -21.62 17.37 -5.53
C ALA A 13 -20.33 17.99 -6.12
N ILE A 14 -19.30 17.20 -6.39
CA ILE A 14 -18.08 17.65 -7.08
C ILE A 14 -18.39 18.12 -8.51
N LEU A 15 -19.20 17.36 -9.26
CA LEU A 15 -19.60 17.76 -10.62
C LEU A 15 -20.35 19.09 -10.64
N ALA A 16 -21.24 19.32 -9.68
CA ALA A 16 -21.98 20.57 -9.57
C ALA A 16 -21.08 21.77 -9.30
N GLN A 17 -19.99 21.59 -8.54
CA GLN A 17 -19.06 22.65 -8.14
C GLN A 17 -17.91 22.85 -9.13
N LYS A 18 -17.35 21.77 -9.67
CA LYS A 18 -16.08 21.73 -10.40
C LYS A 18 -16.17 21.06 -11.77
N GLY A 19 -17.36 20.86 -12.33
CA GLY A 19 -17.56 20.04 -13.53
C GLY A 19 -16.60 20.38 -14.68
N ASP A 20 -16.37 21.63 -14.96
CA ASP A 20 -15.54 22.09 -16.07
C ASP A 20 -14.06 22.34 -15.70
N GLU A 21 -13.71 22.16 -14.39
CA GLU A 21 -12.33 22.26 -13.95
C GLU A 21 -11.50 21.02 -14.38
N PRO A 22 -10.18 21.19 -14.57
CA PRO A 22 -9.26 20.08 -14.81
C PRO A 22 -9.27 19.07 -13.65
N ALA A 23 -9.35 17.79 -13.99
CA ALA A 23 -9.39 16.68 -13.02
C ALA A 23 -8.24 15.71 -13.21
N ILE A 24 -7.86 15.41 -14.44
CA ILE A 24 -6.75 14.50 -14.76
C ILE A 24 -5.79 15.20 -15.70
N PHE A 25 -4.52 15.13 -15.33
CA PHE A 25 -3.39 15.62 -16.09
C PHE A 25 -2.48 14.46 -16.51
N ASN A 26 -1.84 14.57 -17.65
CA ASN A 26 -0.70 13.73 -18.00
C ASN A 26 0.61 14.30 -17.42
N THR A 27 1.70 13.56 -17.55
CA THR A 27 3.03 13.95 -17.06
C THR A 27 3.65 15.14 -17.82
N ARG A 28 3.01 15.62 -18.90
CA ARG A 28 3.40 16.85 -19.61
C ARG A 28 2.70 18.08 -19.04
N GLY A 29 1.82 17.93 -18.04
CA GLY A 29 0.99 18.99 -17.48
C GLY A 29 -0.22 19.35 -18.34
N GLN A 30 -0.56 18.56 -19.36
CA GLN A 30 -1.73 18.76 -20.20
C GLN A 30 -2.94 18.11 -19.56
N VAL A 31 -4.10 18.74 -19.71
CA VAL A 31 -5.38 18.23 -19.22
C VAL A 31 -5.86 17.08 -20.11
N ASP A 32 -5.96 15.89 -19.58
CA ASP A 32 -6.55 14.75 -20.27
C ASP A 32 -8.06 14.66 -20.04
N ARG A 33 -8.55 15.06 -18.85
CA ARG A 33 -9.99 15.05 -18.49
C ARG A 33 -10.33 16.20 -17.54
N THR A 34 -11.50 16.79 -17.72
CA THR A 34 -12.22 17.57 -16.70
C THR A 34 -13.06 16.64 -15.82
N PHE A 35 -13.62 17.14 -14.70
CA PHE A 35 -14.55 16.33 -13.91
C PHE A 35 -15.78 15.93 -14.71
N ARG A 36 -16.34 16.83 -15.52
CA ARG A 36 -17.44 16.52 -16.46
C ARG A 36 -17.03 15.49 -17.51
N GLY A 37 -15.83 15.60 -18.06
CA GLY A 37 -15.30 14.65 -19.04
C GLY A 37 -15.13 13.23 -18.45
N ILE A 38 -14.81 13.11 -17.15
CA ILE A 38 -14.81 11.82 -16.42
C ILE A 38 -16.24 11.26 -16.37
N ASP A 39 -17.23 12.09 -16.04
CA ASP A 39 -18.63 11.66 -15.93
C ASP A 39 -19.22 11.22 -17.27
N GLU A 40 -18.98 12.00 -18.32
CA GLU A 40 -19.39 11.66 -19.69
C GLU A 40 -18.76 10.33 -20.15
N ARG A 41 -17.48 10.14 -19.85
CA ARG A 41 -16.79 8.88 -20.14
C ARG A 41 -17.38 7.71 -19.35
N ALA A 42 -17.75 7.93 -18.08
CA ALA A 42 -18.42 6.93 -17.26
C ALA A 42 -19.78 6.53 -17.86
N ARG A 43 -20.60 7.51 -18.25
CA ARG A 43 -21.89 7.27 -18.95
C ARG A 43 -21.69 6.51 -20.26
N GLY A 44 -20.65 6.85 -21.02
CA GLY A 44 -20.30 6.12 -22.26
C GLY A 44 -19.81 4.70 -22.03
N PHE A 45 -19.36 4.39 -20.80
CA PHE A 45 -18.92 3.05 -20.43
C PHE A 45 -20.06 2.17 -19.91
N GLU A 46 -21.11 2.74 -19.32
CA GLU A 46 -22.25 2.02 -18.76
C GLU A 46 -22.88 1.01 -19.73
N PRO A 47 -23.19 1.34 -21.00
CA PRO A 47 -23.75 0.38 -21.95
C PRO A 47 -22.85 -0.84 -22.21
N LYS A 48 -21.54 -0.69 -22.07
CA LYS A 48 -20.59 -1.79 -22.25
C LYS A 48 -20.66 -2.83 -21.14
N ILE A 49 -21.16 -2.43 -19.96
CA ILE A 49 -21.28 -3.27 -18.75
C ILE A 49 -22.72 -3.67 -18.44
N ASP A 50 -23.72 -3.22 -19.20
CA ASP A 50 -25.15 -3.54 -19.00
C ASP A 50 -25.47 -5.04 -19.05
N LYS A 51 -24.64 -5.82 -19.73
CA LYS A 51 -24.79 -7.28 -19.81
C LYS A 51 -24.44 -8.01 -18.50
N PHE A 52 -23.82 -7.33 -17.54
CA PHE A 52 -23.46 -7.93 -16.24
C PHE A 52 -24.56 -7.61 -15.22
N ALA A 53 -24.95 -8.62 -14.44
CA ALA A 53 -25.94 -8.43 -13.40
C ALA A 53 -25.39 -7.60 -12.22
N ASP A 54 -26.30 -6.98 -11.46
CA ASP A 54 -25.97 -6.32 -10.18
C ASP A 54 -25.22 -7.30 -9.26
N GLY A 55 -24.14 -6.85 -8.62
CA GLY A 55 -23.25 -7.67 -7.80
C GLY A 55 -22.25 -8.52 -8.57
N SER A 56 -22.23 -8.48 -9.90
CA SER A 56 -21.18 -9.12 -10.69
C SER A 56 -19.81 -8.49 -10.42
N VAL A 57 -18.75 -9.29 -10.45
CA VAL A 57 -17.37 -8.79 -10.27
C VAL A 57 -16.73 -8.56 -11.63
N ILE A 58 -16.24 -7.34 -11.85
CA ILE A 58 -15.41 -6.99 -13.02
C ILE A 58 -14.00 -6.66 -12.55
N ALA A 59 -13.03 -7.40 -13.07
CA ALA A 59 -11.62 -7.10 -12.87
C ALA A 59 -11.20 -5.91 -13.77
N VAL A 60 -10.41 -4.98 -13.22
CA VAL A 60 -9.89 -3.80 -13.92
C VAL A 60 -8.37 -3.85 -13.93
N GLN A 61 -7.78 -4.18 -15.09
CA GLN A 61 -6.34 -4.41 -15.28
C GLN A 61 -5.77 -3.41 -16.28
N ILE A 62 -5.85 -2.12 -15.97
CA ILE A 62 -5.42 -1.05 -16.86
C ILE A 62 -4.22 -0.23 -16.34
N GLY A 63 -3.78 -0.48 -15.11
CA GLY A 63 -2.74 0.32 -14.45
C GLY A 63 -3.23 1.73 -14.11
N ASN A 64 -2.29 2.68 -14.03
CA ASN A 64 -2.64 4.09 -13.89
C ASN A 64 -3.10 4.62 -15.26
N HIS A 65 -4.41 4.73 -15.44
CA HIS A 65 -5.04 5.13 -16.70
C HIS A 65 -6.03 6.26 -16.43
N GLU A 66 -6.13 7.21 -17.36
CA GLU A 66 -7.04 8.36 -17.27
C GLU A 66 -8.52 7.98 -17.18
N ASP A 67 -8.89 6.80 -17.67
CA ASP A 67 -10.27 6.29 -17.60
C ASP A 67 -10.58 5.47 -16.33
N ALA A 68 -9.60 5.22 -15.44
CA ALA A 68 -9.84 4.44 -14.23
C ALA A 68 -10.96 5.01 -13.33
N PRO A 69 -11.05 6.34 -13.09
CA PRO A 69 -12.17 6.92 -12.35
C PRO A 69 -13.51 6.73 -13.05
N SER A 70 -13.55 6.90 -14.38
CA SER A 70 -14.77 6.73 -15.18
C SER A 70 -15.33 5.32 -15.11
N ILE A 71 -14.44 4.30 -15.18
CA ILE A 71 -14.82 2.89 -15.05
C ILE A 71 -15.36 2.61 -13.66
N PHE A 72 -14.70 3.10 -12.61
CA PHE A 72 -15.15 2.89 -11.23
C PHE A 72 -16.53 3.52 -11.00
N ILE A 73 -16.76 4.77 -11.46
CA ILE A 73 -18.04 5.47 -11.36
C ILE A 73 -19.13 4.72 -12.13
N ALA A 74 -18.84 4.25 -13.36
CA ALA A 74 -19.81 3.46 -14.14
C ALA A 74 -20.19 2.16 -13.42
N CYS A 75 -19.21 1.44 -12.87
CA CYS A 75 -19.45 0.24 -12.07
C CYS A 75 -20.30 0.52 -10.83
N LEU A 76 -20.03 1.59 -10.09
CA LEU A 76 -20.86 2.00 -8.94
C LEU A 76 -22.31 2.26 -9.33
N ARG A 77 -22.56 2.97 -10.47
CA ARG A 77 -23.90 3.26 -10.97
C ARG A 77 -24.68 2.00 -11.33
N ARG A 78 -23.97 0.98 -11.79
CA ARG A 78 -24.56 -0.30 -12.23
C ARG A 78 -24.55 -1.38 -11.14
N GLY A 79 -24.11 -1.06 -9.90
CA GLY A 79 -24.01 -2.02 -8.81
C GLY A 79 -22.99 -3.12 -9.05
N ILE A 80 -21.97 -2.86 -9.88
CA ILE A 80 -20.92 -3.83 -10.22
C ILE A 80 -19.75 -3.69 -9.26
N VAL A 81 -19.25 -4.82 -8.78
CA VAL A 81 -18.12 -4.92 -7.87
C VAL A 81 -16.81 -4.82 -8.66
N VAL A 82 -15.96 -3.86 -8.32
CA VAL A 82 -14.68 -3.67 -8.99
C VAL A 82 -13.58 -4.46 -8.29
N LEU A 83 -12.79 -5.21 -9.08
CA LEU A 83 -11.59 -5.91 -8.64
C LEU A 83 -10.38 -5.29 -9.37
N PRO A 84 -9.66 -4.32 -8.76
CA PRO A 84 -8.46 -3.78 -9.37
C PRO A 84 -7.35 -4.82 -9.42
N LEU A 85 -6.75 -5.02 -10.59
CA LEU A 85 -5.61 -5.91 -10.78
C LEU A 85 -4.40 -5.12 -11.27
N GLU A 86 -3.23 -5.46 -10.75
CA GLU A 86 -2.00 -4.87 -11.23
C GLU A 86 -1.71 -5.30 -12.67
N ARG A 87 -1.23 -4.36 -13.50
CA ARG A 87 -0.97 -4.64 -14.92
C ARG A 87 0.13 -5.69 -15.11
N SER A 88 1.10 -5.70 -14.21
CA SER A 88 2.26 -6.62 -14.22
C SER A 88 2.04 -7.94 -13.46
N ILE A 89 0.82 -8.23 -13.00
CA ILE A 89 0.50 -9.49 -12.31
C ILE A 89 0.78 -10.68 -13.24
N SER A 90 1.43 -11.74 -12.73
CA SER A 90 1.67 -12.95 -13.53
C SER A 90 0.35 -13.62 -13.94
N GLU A 91 0.34 -14.34 -15.06
CA GLU A 91 -0.87 -15.02 -15.56
C GLU A 91 -1.43 -15.97 -14.52
N GLN A 92 -0.58 -16.76 -13.87
CA GLN A 92 -1.00 -17.67 -12.80
C GLN A 92 -1.68 -16.95 -11.62
N GLN A 93 -1.12 -15.82 -11.17
CA GLN A 93 -1.70 -15.03 -10.09
C GLN A 93 -3.00 -14.34 -10.54
N ARG A 94 -3.04 -13.88 -11.78
CA ARG A 94 -4.23 -13.29 -12.40
C ARG A 94 -5.38 -14.30 -12.44
N GLU A 95 -5.14 -15.49 -12.97
CA GLU A 95 -6.13 -16.57 -13.02
C GLU A 95 -6.65 -16.94 -11.62
N ALA A 96 -5.74 -17.09 -10.66
CA ALA A 96 -6.11 -17.36 -9.26
C ALA A 96 -6.99 -16.25 -8.68
N ALA A 97 -6.65 -14.97 -8.91
CA ALA A 97 -7.43 -13.83 -8.44
C ALA A 97 -8.82 -13.79 -9.08
N LEU A 98 -8.92 -13.97 -10.40
CA LEU A 98 -10.17 -14.00 -11.13
C LEU A 98 -11.09 -15.15 -10.64
N LYS A 99 -10.50 -16.31 -10.41
CA LYS A 99 -11.22 -17.50 -9.90
C LYS A 99 -11.75 -17.28 -8.49
N ILE A 100 -10.90 -16.84 -7.55
CA ILE A 100 -11.25 -16.63 -6.15
C ILE A 100 -12.32 -15.54 -6.02
N CYS A 101 -12.16 -14.44 -6.75
CA CYS A 101 -13.11 -13.33 -6.74
C CYS A 101 -14.35 -13.58 -7.63
N LYS A 102 -14.44 -14.73 -8.32
CA LYS A 102 -15.53 -15.08 -9.25
C LYS A 102 -15.80 -13.99 -10.29
N ALA A 103 -14.72 -13.43 -10.85
CA ALA A 103 -14.82 -12.35 -11.83
C ALA A 103 -15.57 -12.81 -13.09
N THR A 104 -16.54 -12.04 -13.54
CA THR A 104 -17.38 -12.32 -14.71
C THR A 104 -16.91 -11.58 -15.96
N GLY A 105 -16.06 -10.58 -15.80
CA GLY A 105 -15.45 -9.82 -16.88
C GLY A 105 -14.12 -9.19 -16.49
N VAL A 106 -13.34 -8.83 -17.49
CA VAL A 106 -12.05 -8.14 -17.33
C VAL A 106 -12.03 -6.92 -18.25
N VAL A 107 -11.75 -5.75 -17.69
CA VAL A 107 -11.40 -4.54 -18.43
C VAL A 107 -9.90 -4.51 -18.61
N ALA A 108 -9.43 -4.48 -19.84
CA ALA A 108 -8.01 -4.42 -20.17
C ALA A 108 -7.77 -3.46 -21.33
N ALA A 109 -6.52 -3.05 -21.55
CA ALA A 109 -6.14 -2.31 -22.76
C ALA A 109 -6.34 -3.21 -23.99
N ALA A 110 -6.84 -2.61 -25.08
CA ALA A 110 -7.04 -3.32 -26.35
C ALA A 110 -5.72 -3.89 -26.87
N VAL A 111 -5.78 -5.11 -27.43
CA VAL A 111 -4.63 -5.80 -28.00
C VAL A 111 -4.05 -5.06 -29.22
N THR A 112 -4.87 -4.25 -29.89
CA THR A 112 -4.53 -3.46 -31.07
C THR A 112 -3.60 -2.27 -30.84
N GLY A 113 -3.20 -2.04 -29.58
CA GLY A 113 -2.28 -0.96 -29.24
C GLY A 113 -2.90 0.43 -29.38
N GLY A 114 -3.61 0.88 -28.37
CA GLY A 114 -4.25 2.20 -28.32
C GLY A 114 -4.68 2.51 -26.89
N ARG A 115 -5.28 3.70 -26.69
CA ARG A 115 -5.93 4.07 -25.42
C ARG A 115 -7.32 3.42 -25.24
N ASP A 116 -7.74 2.60 -26.19
CA ASP A 116 -9.04 1.93 -26.13
C ASP A 116 -9.04 0.79 -25.13
N LEU A 117 -10.12 0.71 -24.36
CA LEU A 117 -10.33 -0.32 -23.35
C LEU A 117 -11.39 -1.30 -23.84
N GLU A 118 -11.07 -2.58 -23.72
CA GLU A 118 -11.96 -3.68 -24.04
C GLU A 118 -12.48 -4.35 -22.78
N ILE A 119 -13.72 -4.86 -22.85
CA ILE A 119 -14.30 -5.70 -21.81
C ILE A 119 -14.41 -7.11 -22.35
N LEU A 120 -13.56 -7.97 -21.79
CA LEU A 120 -13.53 -9.38 -22.12
C LEU A 120 -14.45 -10.14 -21.16
N PRO A 121 -15.58 -10.72 -21.63
CA PRO A 121 -16.44 -11.54 -20.78
C PRO A 121 -15.73 -12.86 -20.43
N MET A 122 -15.82 -13.26 -19.16
CA MET A 122 -15.30 -14.54 -18.69
C MET A 122 -16.43 -15.57 -18.75
N ARG A 123 -16.29 -16.58 -19.62
CA ARG A 123 -17.36 -17.59 -19.86
C ARG A 123 -17.55 -18.61 -18.72
N THR A 124 -16.63 -18.71 -17.78
CA THR A 124 -16.52 -19.84 -16.85
C THR A 124 -17.19 -19.63 -15.48
N TRP A 125 -17.64 -18.43 -15.16
CA TRP A 125 -18.14 -18.11 -13.80
C TRP A 125 -19.54 -17.51 -13.82
N ALA A 126 -20.50 -18.21 -14.45
CA ALA A 126 -21.86 -17.74 -14.68
C ALA A 126 -22.74 -17.62 -13.42
N ALA A 127 -22.25 -17.95 -12.24
CA ALA A 127 -23.02 -17.84 -11.00
C ALA A 127 -22.79 -16.45 -10.36
N THR A 128 -23.88 -15.66 -10.22
CA THR A 128 -23.88 -14.44 -9.41
C THR A 128 -23.40 -14.78 -8.00
N THR A 129 -22.38 -14.02 -7.51
CA THR A 129 -21.90 -14.18 -6.16
C THR A 129 -23.00 -13.70 -5.19
N HIS A 130 -23.32 -14.52 -4.19
CA HIS A 130 -24.25 -14.11 -3.15
C HIS A 130 -23.50 -13.29 -2.10
N TRP A 131 -23.78 -11.99 -2.03
CA TRP A 131 -23.07 -11.05 -1.16
C TRP A 131 -23.73 -10.84 0.22
N GLY A 132 -24.84 -11.49 0.52
CA GLY A 132 -25.71 -11.17 1.64
C GLY A 132 -26.61 -9.98 1.29
N ASP A 133 -26.77 -9.05 2.23
CA ASP A 133 -27.72 -7.93 2.09
C ASP A 133 -27.31 -6.91 1.01
N ARG A 134 -25.99 -6.71 0.80
CA ARG A 134 -25.48 -5.74 -0.15
C ARG A 134 -24.16 -6.19 -0.76
N ALA A 135 -24.02 -6.04 -2.08
CA ALA A 135 -22.76 -6.22 -2.78
C ALA A 135 -21.75 -5.15 -2.36
N PRO A 136 -20.45 -5.49 -2.22
CA PRO A 136 -19.41 -4.48 -2.01
C PRO A 136 -19.23 -3.63 -3.28
N SER A 137 -18.65 -2.46 -3.13
CA SER A 137 -18.26 -1.61 -4.27
C SER A 137 -16.89 -2.01 -4.83
N LEU A 138 -16.04 -2.59 -3.97
CA LEU A 138 -14.65 -2.90 -4.27
C LEU A 138 -14.20 -4.19 -3.59
N LEU A 139 -13.41 -4.98 -4.31
CA LEU A 139 -12.58 -6.06 -3.75
C LEU A 139 -11.11 -5.64 -3.82
N LYS A 140 -10.39 -5.66 -2.71
CA LYS A 140 -8.95 -5.46 -2.68
C LYS A 140 -8.26 -6.81 -2.42
N LEU A 141 -7.33 -7.23 -3.28
CA LEU A 141 -6.55 -8.44 -3.04
C LEU A 141 -5.52 -8.24 -1.93
N THR A 142 -5.45 -9.18 -1.01
CA THR A 142 -4.35 -9.24 -0.05
C THR A 142 -3.10 -9.75 -0.74
N SER A 143 -1.95 -9.19 -0.39
CA SER A 143 -0.64 -9.66 -0.86
C SER A 143 -0.18 -10.90 -0.09
N GLY A 144 -1.00 -11.96 -0.01
CA GLY A 144 -0.74 -13.14 0.80
C GLY A 144 0.67 -13.70 0.59
N THR A 145 1.53 -13.54 1.59
CA THR A 145 2.88 -14.14 1.63
C THR A 145 2.87 -15.57 2.19
N THR A 146 1.77 -15.99 2.84
CA THR A 146 1.72 -17.23 3.63
C THR A 146 0.48 -18.10 3.38
N ALA A 147 -0.59 -17.60 2.74
CA ALA A 147 -1.84 -18.31 2.50
C ALA A 147 -2.34 -18.12 1.06
N ALA A 148 -3.40 -18.83 0.68
CA ALA A 148 -4.11 -18.58 -0.58
C ALA A 148 -4.52 -17.08 -0.65
N PRO A 149 -4.46 -16.45 -1.84
CA PRO A 149 -4.87 -15.06 -1.97
C PRO A 149 -6.32 -14.91 -1.49
N ARG A 150 -6.58 -13.85 -0.72
CA ARG A 150 -7.93 -13.46 -0.26
C ARG A 150 -8.25 -12.08 -0.81
N ALA A 151 -9.51 -11.78 -0.94
CA ALA A 151 -9.97 -10.43 -1.20
C ALA A 151 -10.61 -9.83 0.05
N ILE A 152 -10.57 -8.51 0.17
CA ILE A 152 -11.24 -7.75 1.21
C ILE A 152 -12.42 -7.04 0.57
N ARG A 153 -13.58 -7.10 1.19
CA ARG A 153 -14.81 -6.44 0.74
C ARG A 153 -14.90 -5.02 1.29
N PHE A 154 -15.13 -4.04 0.42
CA PHE A 154 -15.38 -2.66 0.79
C PHE A 154 -16.67 -2.16 0.17
N GLY A 155 -17.54 -1.56 0.97
CA GLY A 155 -18.63 -0.72 0.49
C GLY A 155 -18.17 0.72 0.28
N SER A 156 -19.03 1.53 -0.32
CA SER A 156 -18.74 2.96 -0.56
C SER A 156 -18.57 3.73 0.74
N GLU A 157 -19.21 3.31 1.82
CA GLU A 157 -19.07 3.92 3.15
C GLU A 157 -17.66 3.80 3.69
N GLN A 158 -17.04 2.60 3.61
CA GLN A 158 -15.66 2.37 4.04
C GLN A 158 -14.67 3.16 3.19
N LEU A 159 -14.88 3.18 1.87
CA LEU A 159 -14.02 3.92 0.94
C LEU A 159 -14.08 5.44 1.17
N LEU A 160 -15.27 5.96 1.46
CA LEU A 160 -15.45 7.38 1.77
C LEU A 160 -14.81 7.73 3.11
N ALA A 161 -15.00 6.90 4.15
CA ALA A 161 -14.41 7.10 5.46
C ALA A 161 -12.87 7.15 5.37
N ASP A 162 -12.25 6.20 4.66
CA ASP A 162 -10.79 6.17 4.42
C ASP A 162 -10.32 7.45 3.69
N CYS A 163 -11.03 7.87 2.65
CA CYS A 163 -10.74 9.12 1.93
C CYS A 163 -10.80 10.34 2.83
N ASP A 164 -11.87 10.47 3.63
CA ASP A 164 -12.09 11.61 4.52
C ASP A 164 -11.01 11.65 5.62
N GLN A 165 -10.67 10.50 6.22
CA GLN A 165 -9.60 10.37 7.21
C GLN A 165 -8.23 10.79 6.64
N ILE A 166 -7.90 10.31 5.43
CA ILE A 166 -6.64 10.65 4.75
C ILE A 166 -6.58 12.15 4.45
N CYS A 167 -7.58 12.68 3.77
CA CYS A 167 -7.59 14.08 3.35
C CYS A 167 -7.57 15.03 4.54
N ASP A 168 -8.41 14.78 5.56
CA ASP A 168 -8.50 15.64 6.74
C ASP A 168 -7.24 15.55 7.61
N THR A 169 -6.63 14.37 7.75
CA THR A 169 -5.40 14.20 8.54
C THR A 169 -4.19 14.85 7.88
N MET A 170 -4.08 14.72 6.55
CA MET A 170 -2.93 15.21 5.80
C MET A 170 -3.10 16.63 5.26
N GLY A 171 -4.28 17.24 5.46
CA GLY A 171 -4.62 18.57 4.97
C GLY A 171 -4.68 18.63 3.44
N ILE A 172 -5.14 17.55 2.79
CA ILE A 172 -5.30 17.46 1.33
C ILE A 172 -6.71 17.90 0.94
N SER A 173 -6.82 18.74 -0.06
CA SER A 173 -8.11 19.33 -0.48
C SER A 173 -8.16 19.49 -2.01
N GLY A 174 -9.31 19.93 -2.53
CA GLY A 174 -9.54 20.12 -3.95
C GLY A 174 -8.71 21.23 -4.64
N VAL A 175 -7.85 21.95 -3.89
CA VAL A 175 -6.86 22.89 -4.45
C VAL A 175 -5.49 22.24 -4.69
N ASP A 176 -5.32 21.01 -4.22
CA ASP A 176 -4.09 20.25 -4.41
C ASP A 176 -4.08 19.52 -5.74
N LEU A 177 -2.88 19.12 -6.16
CA LEU A 177 -2.65 18.26 -7.31
C LEU A 177 -1.83 17.05 -6.85
N ASN A 178 -2.48 15.88 -6.81
CA ASN A 178 -1.82 14.62 -6.49
C ASN A 178 -0.95 14.12 -7.65
N PHE A 179 0.24 13.62 -7.36
CA PHE A 179 1.08 12.93 -8.34
C PHE A 179 0.93 11.41 -8.24
N GLY A 180 0.34 10.79 -9.26
CA GLY A 180 -0.09 9.39 -9.24
C GLY A 180 0.92 8.42 -9.82
N VAL A 181 2.01 8.11 -9.10
CA VAL A 181 2.98 7.07 -9.46
C VAL A 181 2.63 5.71 -8.83
N ILE A 182 1.99 5.71 -7.66
CA ILE A 182 1.57 4.47 -6.99
C ILE A 182 0.43 3.84 -7.79
N PRO A 183 0.45 2.52 -8.05
CA PRO A 183 -0.62 1.88 -8.79
C PRO A 183 -2.00 2.08 -8.13
N ILE A 184 -2.97 2.56 -8.90
CA ILE A 184 -4.37 2.69 -8.45
C ILE A 184 -4.96 1.31 -8.10
N SER A 185 -4.46 0.23 -8.70
CA SER A 185 -4.83 -1.15 -8.36
C SER A 185 -4.38 -1.58 -6.96
N HIS A 186 -3.44 -0.88 -6.35
CA HIS A 186 -2.97 -1.13 -5.00
C HIS A 186 -3.77 -0.32 -3.98
N SER A 187 -3.99 -0.84 -2.76
CA SER A 187 -4.75 -0.15 -1.71
C SER A 187 -4.25 1.27 -1.46
N TYR A 188 -2.92 1.47 -1.39
CA TYR A 188 -2.32 2.78 -1.19
C TYR A 188 -2.68 3.76 -2.32
N GLY A 189 -2.53 3.35 -3.59
CA GLY A 189 -2.88 4.20 -4.73
C GLY A 189 -4.39 4.44 -4.84
N PHE A 190 -5.21 3.43 -4.57
CA PHE A 190 -6.67 3.59 -4.59
C PHE A 190 -7.13 4.63 -3.56
N SER A 191 -6.64 4.52 -2.32
CA SER A 191 -7.03 5.37 -1.19
C SER A 191 -6.45 6.79 -1.26
N ASN A 192 -5.24 6.97 -1.79
CA ASN A 192 -4.59 8.29 -1.81
C ASN A 192 -4.73 9.04 -3.15
N LEU A 193 -5.18 8.39 -4.22
CA LEU A 193 -5.29 8.99 -5.54
C LEU A 193 -6.72 8.98 -6.07
N LEU A 194 -7.34 7.80 -6.15
CA LEU A 194 -8.63 7.64 -6.82
C LEU A 194 -9.79 8.16 -5.97
N THR A 195 -9.88 7.76 -4.69
CA THR A 195 -10.98 8.22 -3.82
C THR A 195 -10.92 9.71 -3.51
N PRO A 196 -9.76 10.37 -3.32
CA PRO A 196 -9.70 11.84 -3.20
C PRO A 196 -10.17 12.59 -4.47
N LEU A 197 -9.87 12.07 -5.65
CA LEU A 197 -10.38 12.64 -6.89
C LEU A 197 -11.93 12.59 -6.92
N ILE A 198 -12.52 11.45 -6.58
CA ILE A 198 -13.97 11.23 -6.68
C ILE A 198 -14.73 11.92 -5.55
N ALA A 199 -14.26 11.84 -4.32
CA ALA A 199 -15.01 12.26 -3.13
C ALA A 199 -14.66 13.68 -2.66
N ARG A 200 -13.48 14.20 -2.99
CA ARG A 200 -12.98 15.52 -2.55
C ARG A 200 -12.61 16.47 -3.71
N GLY A 201 -12.72 16.00 -4.95
CA GLY A 201 -12.38 16.79 -6.14
C GLY A 201 -10.91 17.19 -6.18
N VAL A 202 -10.00 16.31 -5.70
CA VAL A 202 -8.55 16.52 -5.77
C VAL A 202 -8.04 16.07 -7.14
N PRO A 203 -7.54 16.98 -7.98
CA PRO A 203 -6.98 16.62 -9.28
C PRO A 203 -5.80 15.66 -9.20
N LEU A 204 -5.56 14.91 -10.28
CA LEU A 204 -4.58 13.85 -10.33
C LEU A 204 -3.70 13.93 -11.59
N VAL A 205 -2.39 13.90 -11.42
CA VAL A 205 -1.45 13.61 -12.52
C VAL A 205 -1.34 12.10 -12.64
N VAL A 206 -1.67 11.54 -13.79
CA VAL A 206 -1.53 10.09 -14.06
C VAL A 206 -0.15 9.81 -14.63
N SER A 207 0.67 9.09 -13.89
CA SER A 207 2.00 8.63 -14.33
C SER A 207 2.04 7.11 -14.45
N GLN A 208 2.59 6.63 -15.56
CA GLN A 208 2.88 5.22 -15.81
C GLN A 208 4.37 4.91 -15.66
N ASP A 209 5.23 5.94 -15.74
CA ASP A 209 6.66 5.79 -15.55
C ASP A 209 6.99 5.67 -14.06
N ARG A 210 7.83 4.70 -13.75
CA ARG A 210 8.30 4.44 -12.37
C ARG A 210 9.81 4.69 -12.22
N THR A 211 10.45 5.24 -13.23
CA THR A 211 11.86 5.61 -13.16
C THR A 211 12.01 6.83 -12.25
N PRO A 212 12.75 6.79 -11.15
CA PRO A 212 12.78 7.90 -10.19
C PRO A 212 13.15 9.25 -10.81
N ARG A 213 14.08 9.27 -11.80
CA ARG A 213 14.47 10.51 -12.50
C ARG A 213 13.29 11.13 -13.29
N ALA A 214 12.54 10.31 -14.02
CA ALA A 214 11.37 10.78 -14.75
C ALA A 214 10.28 11.27 -13.79
N VAL A 215 10.02 10.52 -12.73
CA VAL A 215 9.04 10.88 -11.69
C VAL A 215 9.38 12.26 -11.10
N LEU A 216 10.63 12.51 -10.71
CA LEU A 216 11.02 13.80 -10.13
C LEU A 216 10.87 14.95 -11.13
N ALA A 217 11.25 14.73 -12.40
CA ALA A 217 11.10 15.72 -13.46
C ALA A 217 9.62 16.02 -13.76
N ASP A 218 8.77 14.99 -13.74
CA ASP A 218 7.33 15.12 -14.00
C ASP A 218 6.61 15.83 -12.83
N ILE A 219 7.01 15.57 -11.56
CA ILE A 219 6.52 16.33 -10.40
C ILE A 219 6.79 17.82 -10.58
N ALA A 220 8.03 18.17 -10.95
CA ALA A 220 8.42 19.57 -11.18
C ALA A 220 7.62 20.20 -12.34
N LYS A 221 7.47 19.47 -13.45
CA LYS A 221 6.82 19.96 -14.67
C LYS A 221 5.31 20.16 -14.51
N THR A 222 4.67 19.36 -13.68
CA THR A 222 3.22 19.39 -13.46
C THR A 222 2.82 20.30 -12.31
N ASP A 223 3.78 20.87 -11.57
CA ASP A 223 3.53 21.63 -10.36
C ASP A 223 2.70 20.86 -9.32
N ALA A 224 2.90 19.54 -9.24
CA ALA A 224 2.20 18.71 -8.28
C ALA A 224 2.49 19.13 -6.84
N THR A 225 1.44 19.17 -6.00
CA THR A 225 1.53 19.66 -4.61
C THR A 225 1.66 18.53 -3.60
N VAL A 226 1.22 17.32 -3.96
CA VAL A 226 1.23 16.14 -3.08
C VAL A 226 1.88 14.97 -3.81
N PHE A 227 2.87 14.36 -3.18
CA PHE A 227 3.55 13.18 -3.70
C PHE A 227 3.41 11.99 -2.72
N PRO A 228 2.42 11.11 -2.95
CA PRO A 228 2.37 9.80 -2.29
C PRO A 228 3.43 8.89 -2.94
N GLY A 229 4.51 8.62 -2.21
CA GLY A 229 5.64 7.82 -2.68
C GLY A 229 5.94 6.63 -1.78
N MET A 230 7.01 5.94 -2.11
CA MET A 230 7.62 4.88 -1.30
C MET A 230 9.05 5.27 -0.95
N PRO A 231 9.65 4.71 0.11
CA PRO A 231 11.03 5.02 0.50
C PRO A 231 12.04 4.96 -0.65
N LEU A 232 11.86 4.00 -1.57
CA LEU A 232 12.73 3.83 -2.74
C LEU A 232 12.83 5.09 -3.63
N PHE A 233 11.72 5.80 -3.85
CA PHE A 233 11.74 7.05 -4.63
C PHE A 233 12.55 8.12 -3.91
N TYR A 234 12.33 8.30 -2.62
CA TYR A 234 13.02 9.29 -1.81
C TYR A 234 14.52 9.00 -1.72
N GLN A 235 14.92 7.73 -1.55
CA GLN A 235 16.30 7.30 -1.61
C GLN A 235 16.94 7.66 -2.94
N ALA A 236 16.31 7.31 -4.06
CA ALA A 236 16.80 7.61 -5.39
C ALA A 236 16.91 9.13 -5.64
N PHE A 237 15.93 9.93 -5.20
CA PHE A 237 15.97 11.40 -5.31
C PHE A 237 17.15 12.00 -4.53
N CYS A 238 17.47 11.42 -3.37
CA CYS A 238 18.63 11.86 -2.59
C CYS A 238 19.96 11.64 -3.30
N GLU A 239 20.06 10.61 -4.16
CA GLU A 239 21.30 10.27 -4.88
C GLU A 239 21.48 11.08 -6.19
N MET A 240 20.46 11.78 -6.66
CA MET A 240 20.55 12.58 -7.90
C MET A 240 21.35 13.87 -7.67
N GLU A 241 22.27 14.20 -8.56
CA GLU A 241 23.07 15.44 -8.48
C GLU A 241 22.27 16.66 -8.96
N ASN A 242 21.65 16.56 -10.14
CA ASN A 242 20.88 17.66 -10.74
C ASN A 242 19.41 17.44 -10.49
N ILE A 243 18.84 18.23 -9.57
CA ILE A 243 17.43 18.17 -9.20
C ILE A 243 16.68 19.42 -9.72
N PRO A 244 15.47 19.25 -10.27
CA PRO A 244 14.64 20.40 -10.61
C PRO A 244 14.09 21.07 -9.34
N PRO A 245 13.78 22.37 -9.36
CA PRO A 245 13.05 23.01 -8.28
C PRO A 245 11.63 22.46 -8.16
N LEU A 246 11.13 22.33 -6.93
CA LEU A 246 9.80 21.80 -6.63
C LEU A 246 8.97 22.83 -5.83
N PRO A 247 8.71 24.03 -6.37
CA PRO A 247 8.17 25.15 -5.59
C PRO A 247 6.73 24.94 -5.12
N LYS A 248 5.99 24.03 -5.73
CA LYS A 248 4.59 23.72 -5.39
C LYS A 248 4.43 22.48 -4.53
N LEU A 249 5.43 21.59 -4.50
CA LEU A 249 5.35 20.38 -3.71
C LEU A 249 5.39 20.72 -2.21
N ARG A 250 4.33 20.36 -1.49
CA ARG A 250 4.15 20.69 -0.07
C ARG A 250 3.99 19.47 0.84
N VAL A 251 3.48 18.34 0.32
CA VAL A 251 3.26 17.12 1.09
C VAL A 251 3.96 15.95 0.42
N CYS A 252 4.99 15.43 1.08
CA CYS A 252 5.69 14.22 0.69
C CYS A 252 5.30 13.08 1.66
N ILE A 253 4.63 12.04 1.15
CA ILE A 253 4.12 10.93 1.96
C ILE A 253 4.92 9.67 1.63
N SER A 254 5.40 8.97 2.64
CA SER A 254 6.08 7.68 2.48
C SER A 254 5.30 6.56 3.14
N ALA A 255 4.94 5.53 2.36
CA ALA A 255 4.25 4.35 2.85
C ALA A 255 4.72 3.06 2.15
N GLY A 256 4.18 1.92 2.59
CA GLY A 256 4.43 0.60 1.99
C GLY A 256 5.71 -0.10 2.48
N ALA A 257 6.65 0.63 3.06
CA ALA A 257 7.85 0.11 3.74
C ALA A 257 8.34 1.14 4.77
N PRO A 258 9.17 0.72 5.75
CA PRO A 258 9.78 1.66 6.70
C PRO A 258 10.64 2.71 5.97
N LEU A 259 10.49 3.97 6.38
CA LEU A 259 11.31 5.08 5.87
C LEU A 259 12.60 5.17 6.69
N PRO A 260 13.80 4.96 6.09
CA PRO A 260 15.06 5.12 6.80
C PRO A 260 15.29 6.57 7.25
N ILE A 261 15.71 6.78 8.49
CA ILE A 261 16.01 8.12 9.05
C ILE A 261 17.03 8.87 8.19
N ALA A 262 18.07 8.18 7.77
CA ALA A 262 19.13 8.76 6.92
C ALA A 262 18.55 9.31 5.61
N THR A 263 17.60 8.61 5.00
CA THR A 263 16.90 9.06 3.78
C THR A 263 16.07 10.31 4.06
N ALA A 264 15.30 10.31 5.14
CA ALA A 264 14.45 11.45 5.50
C ALA A 264 15.28 12.71 5.79
N LYS A 265 16.40 12.57 6.53
CA LYS A 265 17.34 13.67 6.81
C LYS A 265 17.96 14.22 5.53
N LYS A 266 18.55 13.34 4.70
CA LYS A 266 19.18 13.73 3.43
C LYS A 266 18.19 14.40 2.47
N PHE A 267 16.94 13.91 2.43
CA PHE A 267 15.89 14.51 1.61
C PHE A 267 15.52 15.91 2.12
N ARG A 268 15.36 16.10 3.43
CA ARG A 268 15.08 17.40 4.03
C ARG A 268 16.20 18.42 3.77
N GLU A 269 17.45 18.00 3.92
CA GLU A 269 18.62 18.85 3.62
C GLU A 269 18.66 19.27 2.15
N LYS A 270 18.33 18.34 1.24
CA LYS A 270 18.44 18.54 -0.20
C LYS A 270 17.27 19.32 -0.81
N PHE A 271 16.04 19.04 -0.37
CA PHE A 271 14.82 19.59 -0.96
C PHE A 271 14.13 20.63 -0.08
N ALA A 272 14.58 20.84 1.14
CA ALA A 272 13.93 21.67 2.17
C ALA A 272 12.48 21.23 2.47
N LEU A 273 12.16 19.97 2.24
CA LEU A 273 10.82 19.38 2.43
C LEU A 273 10.91 18.19 3.40
N PRO A 274 9.94 18.05 4.34
CA PRO A 274 9.85 16.87 5.18
C PRO A 274 9.20 15.71 4.43
N ILE A 275 9.50 14.47 4.86
CA ILE A 275 8.77 13.28 4.45
C ILE A 275 7.93 12.80 5.62
N HIS A 276 6.63 12.67 5.41
CA HIS A 276 5.68 12.18 6.40
C HIS A 276 5.52 10.67 6.29
N SER A 277 5.80 9.93 7.35
CA SER A 277 5.52 8.50 7.41
C SER A 277 4.01 8.26 7.49
N PHE A 278 3.51 7.34 6.67
CA PHE A 278 2.12 6.92 6.65
C PHE A 278 2.02 5.39 6.79
N TYR A 279 1.33 4.96 7.81
CA TYR A 279 1.06 3.56 8.08
C TYR A 279 -0.40 3.24 7.81
N GLY A 280 -0.63 2.21 7.03
CA GLY A 280 -1.94 1.70 6.69
C GLY A 280 -1.88 0.24 6.27
N ALA A 281 -3.03 -0.39 6.21
CA ALA A 281 -3.19 -1.76 5.75
C ALA A 281 -4.25 -1.84 4.65
N SER A 282 -4.16 -2.89 3.83
CA SER A 282 -5.17 -3.15 2.80
C SER A 282 -6.55 -3.34 3.39
N GLU A 283 -6.62 -3.82 4.62
CA GLU A 283 -7.83 -4.16 5.36
C GLU A 283 -8.55 -2.96 6.00
N SER A 284 -7.81 -1.89 6.33
CA SER A 284 -8.34 -0.78 7.13
C SER A 284 -8.12 0.60 6.54
N GLY A 285 -7.41 0.70 5.40
CA GLY A 285 -6.96 2.00 4.91
C GLY A 285 -5.89 2.61 5.80
N GLY A 286 -5.93 3.93 6.02
CA GLY A 286 -4.96 4.66 6.83
C GLY A 286 -5.14 4.40 8.34
N ILE A 287 -4.03 4.19 9.05
CA ILE A 287 -4.01 3.92 10.49
C ILE A 287 -3.29 5.04 11.25
N CYS A 288 -2.02 5.29 10.92
CA CYS A 288 -1.22 6.33 11.57
C CYS A 288 -0.54 7.24 10.54
N TYR A 289 -0.27 8.47 10.97
CA TYR A 289 0.42 9.47 10.18
C TYR A 289 1.35 10.32 11.04
N ASP A 290 2.61 10.47 10.63
CA ASP A 290 3.58 11.35 11.27
C ASP A 290 3.40 12.79 10.78
N ARG A 291 2.57 13.58 11.49
CA ARG A 291 2.26 14.98 11.13
C ARG A 291 3.47 15.89 11.24
N GLU A 292 4.35 15.63 12.18
CA GLU A 292 5.51 16.49 12.46
C GLU A 292 6.71 16.16 11.55
N ALA A 293 6.74 14.92 11.01
CA ALA A 293 7.79 14.43 10.13
C ALA A 293 9.22 14.66 10.66
N LYS A 294 9.42 14.54 11.99
CA LYS A 294 10.74 14.73 12.62
C LYS A 294 11.73 13.69 12.16
N ASN A 295 11.26 12.46 11.91
CA ASN A 295 12.06 11.35 11.41
C ASN A 295 13.31 11.06 12.29
N GLU A 296 13.13 11.04 13.61
CA GLU A 296 14.22 10.83 14.58
C GLU A 296 14.32 9.39 15.07
N ILE A 297 13.27 8.58 14.81
CA ILE A 297 13.10 7.25 15.39
C ILE A 297 12.76 6.27 14.26
N GLU A 298 13.53 5.19 14.17
CA GLU A 298 13.27 4.13 13.19
C GLU A 298 11.91 3.47 13.43
N GLY A 299 11.19 3.27 12.33
CA GLY A 299 9.86 2.65 12.35
C GLY A 299 8.75 3.53 12.91
N PHE A 300 9.02 4.80 13.28
CA PHE A 300 7.98 5.71 13.76
C PHE A 300 6.97 6.02 12.66
N VAL A 301 5.69 5.84 12.96
CA VAL A 301 4.58 6.02 12.00
C VAL A 301 3.61 7.13 12.43
N GLY A 302 3.92 7.83 13.51
CA GLY A 302 3.10 8.93 14.01
C GLY A 302 1.93 8.50 14.90
N ALA A 303 1.01 9.40 15.09
CA ALA A 303 -0.22 9.20 15.86
C ALA A 303 -1.34 8.62 14.97
N PRO A 304 -2.39 8.04 15.56
CA PRO A 304 -3.57 7.62 14.82
C PRO A 304 -4.15 8.76 13.98
N MET A 305 -4.67 8.41 12.83
CA MET A 305 -5.34 9.35 11.94
C MET A 305 -6.66 9.81 12.56
N LYS A 306 -7.24 10.85 12.01
CA LYS A 306 -8.57 11.33 12.41
C LYS A 306 -9.58 10.18 12.32
N ASP A 307 -10.42 10.04 13.33
CA ASP A 307 -11.48 9.03 13.44
C ASP A 307 -10.97 7.56 13.34
N VAL A 308 -9.69 7.33 13.67
CA VAL A 308 -9.09 6.02 13.85
C VAL A 308 -8.75 5.82 15.32
N ASP A 309 -9.31 4.79 15.93
CA ASP A 309 -8.95 4.34 17.27
C ASP A 309 -7.97 3.17 17.18
N LEU A 310 -6.85 3.27 17.90
CA LEU A 310 -5.77 2.28 17.90
C LEU A 310 -5.45 1.86 19.34
N GLU A 311 -5.90 0.67 19.71
CA GLU A 311 -5.74 0.11 21.03
C GLU A 311 -4.73 -1.05 21.03
N MET A 312 -3.72 -0.98 21.89
CA MET A 312 -2.78 -2.09 22.12
C MET A 312 -3.51 -3.28 22.76
N ILE A 313 -3.35 -4.48 22.21
CA ILE A 313 -3.97 -5.70 22.75
C ILE A 313 -3.43 -6.02 24.14
N ASP A 314 -2.12 -5.86 24.33
CA ASP A 314 -1.49 -5.88 25.65
C ASP A 314 -0.85 -4.51 25.95
N PRO A 315 -1.56 -3.65 26.72
CA PRO A 315 -1.08 -2.30 27.01
C PRO A 315 0.15 -2.26 27.94
N ASN A 316 0.46 -3.35 28.64
CA ASN A 316 1.60 -3.45 29.56
C ASN A 316 2.86 -3.99 28.89
N ALA A 317 2.74 -4.60 27.70
CA ALA A 317 3.89 -5.08 26.96
C ALA A 317 4.68 -3.91 26.35
N GLN A 318 5.99 -4.07 26.19
CA GLN A 318 6.82 -3.11 25.44
C GLN A 318 6.37 -2.98 23.99
N SER A 319 5.88 -4.07 23.41
CA SER A 319 5.27 -4.11 22.09
C SER A 319 4.18 -5.17 22.02
N SER A 320 3.14 -4.90 21.25
CA SER A 320 1.98 -5.79 21.08
C SER A 320 1.35 -5.55 19.72
N GLN A 321 0.52 -6.50 19.26
CA GLN A 321 -0.46 -6.19 18.22
C GLN A 321 -1.42 -5.11 18.74
N ALA A 322 -2.06 -4.43 17.82
CA ALA A 322 -3.09 -3.45 18.14
C ALA A 322 -4.40 -3.80 17.47
N ARG A 323 -5.49 -3.34 18.06
CA ARG A 323 -6.82 -3.36 17.48
C ARG A 323 -7.11 -2.01 16.85
N VAL A 324 -7.36 -2.00 15.55
CA VAL A 324 -7.75 -0.81 14.78
C VAL A 324 -9.27 -0.78 14.70
N ARG A 325 -9.90 0.30 15.16
CA ARG A 325 -11.33 0.57 14.97
C ARG A 325 -11.48 1.79 14.08
N SER A 326 -12.24 1.64 13.01
CA SER A 326 -12.50 2.74 12.08
C SER A 326 -13.66 2.40 11.16
N ALA A 327 -14.38 3.42 10.72
CA ALA A 327 -15.39 3.29 9.67
C ALA A 327 -14.78 2.91 8.30
N ALA A 328 -13.46 3.06 8.13
CA ALA A 328 -12.73 2.67 6.93
C ALA A 328 -12.37 1.18 6.86
N VAL A 329 -12.52 0.44 7.96
CA VAL A 329 -12.20 -1.00 8.01
C VAL A 329 -13.13 -1.77 7.07
N GLY A 330 -12.54 -2.65 6.26
CA GLY A 330 -13.27 -3.51 5.32
C GLY A 330 -14.33 -4.37 6.00
N VAL A 331 -15.36 -4.71 5.27
CA VAL A 331 -16.52 -5.48 5.80
C VAL A 331 -16.10 -6.90 6.21
N GLY A 332 -15.09 -7.46 5.59
CA GLY A 332 -14.56 -8.80 5.86
C GLY A 332 -13.80 -9.37 4.68
N TYR A 333 -13.19 -10.52 4.89
CA TYR A 333 -12.51 -11.27 3.82
C TYR A 333 -13.51 -12.01 2.92
N PHE A 334 -13.04 -12.34 1.71
CA PHE A 334 -13.75 -13.14 0.72
C PHE A 334 -12.73 -14.10 0.04
N PRO A 335 -13.10 -15.37 -0.28
CA PRO A 335 -14.42 -15.98 0.00
C PRO A 335 -14.63 -16.33 1.47
N ASP A 336 -13.58 -16.64 2.23
CA ASP A 336 -13.66 -17.17 3.59
C ASP A 336 -13.50 -16.03 4.61
N ALA A 337 -14.50 -15.83 5.44
CA ALA A 337 -14.48 -14.85 6.52
C ALA A 337 -13.47 -15.25 7.62
N ASP A 338 -12.89 -14.24 8.27
CA ASP A 338 -12.01 -14.35 9.44
C ASP A 338 -12.36 -13.16 10.34
N GLU A 339 -13.46 -13.29 11.07
CA GLU A 339 -14.05 -12.21 11.86
C GLU A 339 -13.21 -11.82 13.08
N GLU A 340 -12.35 -12.71 13.57
CA GLU A 340 -11.39 -12.39 14.65
C GLU A 340 -10.35 -11.39 14.17
N LYS A 341 -9.97 -11.46 12.90
CA LYS A 341 -8.98 -10.61 12.29
C LYS A 341 -9.56 -9.38 11.61
N LEU A 342 -10.69 -9.55 10.92
CA LEU A 342 -11.33 -8.49 10.13
C LEU A 342 -12.85 -8.62 10.15
N GLY A 343 -13.54 -7.70 10.78
CA GLY A 343 -15.00 -7.64 10.83
C GLY A 343 -15.51 -6.56 11.77
N ASN A 344 -16.77 -6.19 11.62
CA ASN A 344 -17.47 -5.27 12.54
C ASN A 344 -16.75 -3.93 12.80
N GLY A 345 -16.09 -3.37 11.78
CA GLY A 345 -15.33 -2.14 11.89
C GLY A 345 -14.02 -2.27 12.67
N ILE A 346 -13.54 -3.52 12.88
CA ILE A 346 -12.31 -3.83 13.61
C ILE A 346 -11.37 -4.62 12.70
N PHE A 347 -10.09 -4.27 12.78
CA PHE A 347 -8.99 -5.02 12.15
C PHE A 347 -7.85 -5.21 13.14
N VAL A 348 -7.25 -6.41 13.15
CA VAL A 348 -6.05 -6.72 13.94
C VAL A 348 -4.91 -7.01 12.98
N PRO A 349 -4.01 -6.03 12.74
CA PRO A 349 -2.82 -6.23 11.91
C PRO A 349 -1.84 -7.23 12.53
N ASP A 350 -1.05 -7.87 11.66
CA ASP A 350 0.06 -8.72 12.13
C ASP A 350 1.27 -7.91 12.60
N ASP A 351 1.24 -6.58 12.46
CA ASP A 351 2.31 -5.69 12.89
C ASP A 351 2.37 -5.59 14.42
N LEU A 352 3.58 -5.63 14.97
CA LEU A 352 3.86 -5.37 16.38
C LEU A 352 4.18 -3.88 16.53
N LEU A 353 3.42 -3.20 17.36
CA LEU A 353 3.55 -1.78 17.63
C LEU A 353 4.11 -1.55 19.04
N ALA A 354 4.89 -0.50 19.20
CA ALA A 354 5.28 0.05 20.49
C ALA A 354 4.88 1.51 20.58
N ARG A 355 4.44 1.96 21.77
CA ARG A 355 4.15 3.38 22.01
C ARG A 355 5.44 4.19 22.00
N HIS A 356 5.39 5.36 21.40
CA HIS A 356 6.47 6.33 21.47
C HIS A 356 5.91 7.76 21.49
N GLY A 357 6.08 8.48 22.59
CA GLY A 357 5.45 9.78 22.79
C GLY A 357 3.94 9.71 22.59
N SER A 358 3.40 10.58 21.76
CA SER A 358 1.98 10.60 21.37
C SER A 358 1.61 9.66 20.23
N GLY A 359 2.58 8.90 19.70
CA GLY A 359 2.40 8.03 18.54
C GLY A 359 2.87 6.61 18.75
N PHE A 360 3.08 5.94 17.63
CA PHE A 360 3.49 4.52 17.58
C PHE A 360 4.67 4.33 16.66
N LYS A 361 5.45 3.29 16.95
CA LYS A 361 6.44 2.74 16.03
C LYS A 361 6.17 1.28 15.73
N ILE A 362 6.42 0.85 14.50
CA ILE A 362 6.39 -0.56 14.10
C ILE A 362 7.73 -1.17 14.53
N VAL A 363 7.67 -2.23 15.31
CA VAL A 363 8.86 -2.93 15.82
C VAL A 363 9.02 -4.35 15.26
N GLY A 364 8.08 -4.81 14.44
CA GLY A 364 8.13 -6.11 13.78
C GLY A 364 6.78 -6.61 13.35
N ARG A 365 6.71 -7.92 13.06
CA ARG A 365 5.47 -8.63 12.72
C ARG A 365 5.38 -9.95 13.45
N VAL A 366 4.17 -10.34 13.83
CA VAL A 366 3.90 -11.66 14.46
C VAL A 366 4.29 -12.80 13.52
N SER A 367 4.02 -12.64 12.21
CA SER A 367 4.38 -13.64 11.19
C SER A 367 5.88 -13.82 10.97
N ASP A 368 6.67 -12.85 11.39
CA ASP A 368 8.13 -12.85 11.21
C ASP A 368 8.88 -13.31 12.47
N VAL A 369 8.18 -13.48 13.58
CA VAL A 369 8.76 -13.94 14.85
C VAL A 369 9.38 -15.32 14.68
N ILE A 370 10.67 -15.44 15.00
CA ILE A 370 11.44 -16.67 14.90
C ILE A 370 11.26 -17.48 16.20
N ASN A 371 10.92 -18.75 16.08
CA ASN A 371 10.73 -19.61 17.25
C ASN A 371 11.98 -20.46 17.55
N VAL A 372 12.84 -19.93 18.40
CA VAL A 372 14.08 -20.61 18.83
C VAL A 372 13.83 -21.40 20.11
N ALA A 373 13.63 -22.71 20.00
CA ALA A 373 13.41 -23.60 21.15
C ALA A 373 12.30 -23.09 22.11
N GLY A 374 11.17 -22.63 21.57
CA GLY A 374 10.04 -22.09 22.34
C GLY A 374 10.17 -20.61 22.72
N LYS A 375 11.34 -19.99 22.50
CA LYS A 375 11.53 -18.54 22.71
C LYS A 375 11.19 -17.79 21.42
N LYS A 376 10.33 -16.77 21.56
CA LYS A 376 9.96 -15.91 20.45
C LYS A 376 10.98 -14.80 20.27
N VAL A 377 11.65 -14.76 19.13
CA VAL A 377 12.67 -13.79 18.77
C VAL A 377 12.11 -12.85 17.70
N ASN A 378 12.12 -11.57 17.99
CA ASN A 378 11.74 -10.55 17.02
C ASN A 378 12.95 -10.25 16.09
N PRO A 379 12.85 -10.49 14.76
CA PRO A 379 13.95 -10.23 13.84
C PRO A 379 14.42 -8.78 13.85
N ALA A 380 13.50 -7.83 14.07
CA ALA A 380 13.82 -6.41 14.02
C ALA A 380 14.84 -5.97 15.08
N GLU A 381 14.85 -6.60 16.27
CA GLU A 381 15.86 -6.33 17.32
C GLU A 381 17.27 -6.70 16.86
N ILE A 382 17.37 -7.78 16.08
CA ILE A 382 18.65 -8.27 15.54
C ILE A 382 19.10 -7.36 14.38
N GLU A 383 18.16 -7.00 13.52
CA GLU A 383 18.39 -6.09 12.37
C GLU A 383 18.86 -4.73 12.86
N GLU A 384 18.19 -4.15 13.87
CA GLU A 384 18.58 -2.90 14.50
C GLU A 384 20.00 -2.98 15.08
N ARG A 385 20.31 -4.07 15.78
CA ARG A 385 21.65 -4.28 16.32
C ARG A 385 22.70 -4.35 15.22
N LEU A 386 22.46 -5.11 14.15
CA LEU A 386 23.39 -5.23 13.03
C LEU A 386 23.60 -3.90 12.29
N LEU A 387 22.55 -3.09 12.11
CA LEU A 387 22.63 -1.77 11.48
C LEU A 387 23.49 -0.77 12.25
N HIS A 388 23.70 -0.96 13.56
CA HIS A 388 24.60 -0.16 14.36
C HIS A 388 26.09 -0.55 14.20
N PHE A 389 26.40 -1.64 13.49
CA PHE A 389 27.78 -2.00 13.19
C PHE A 389 28.34 -1.11 12.08
N PRO A 390 29.54 -0.51 12.27
CA PRO A 390 30.14 0.36 11.26
C PRO A 390 30.28 -0.33 9.89
N GLY A 391 29.77 0.29 8.85
CA GLY A 391 29.84 -0.22 7.49
C GLY A 391 28.66 -1.11 7.06
N VAL A 392 27.76 -1.51 7.95
CA VAL A 392 26.51 -2.20 7.60
C VAL A 392 25.51 -1.20 7.04
N ARG A 393 24.97 -1.49 5.86
CA ARG A 393 23.97 -0.66 5.15
C ARG A 393 22.57 -1.20 5.24
N GLN A 394 22.46 -2.54 5.19
CA GLN A 394 21.18 -3.24 5.29
C GLN A 394 21.38 -4.53 6.09
N ALA A 395 20.40 -4.91 6.88
CA ALA A 395 20.36 -6.17 7.62
C ALA A 395 18.94 -6.72 7.58
N VAL A 396 18.80 -8.03 7.38
CA VAL A 396 17.53 -8.76 7.48
C VAL A 396 17.78 -10.06 8.20
N ALA A 397 17.12 -10.23 9.36
CA ALA A 397 17.14 -11.46 10.14
C ALA A 397 15.93 -12.34 9.81
N PHE A 398 16.11 -13.65 9.82
CA PHE A 398 15.07 -14.63 9.49
C PHE A 398 15.31 -15.94 10.22
N GLY A 399 14.21 -16.68 10.42
CA GLY A 399 14.26 -18.05 10.94
C GLY A 399 14.57 -19.04 9.83
N ARG A 400 15.47 -19.98 10.08
CA ARG A 400 15.69 -21.15 9.23
C ARG A 400 15.56 -22.43 10.07
N PRO A 401 15.22 -23.59 9.47
CA PRO A 401 15.11 -24.84 10.20
C PRO A 401 16.43 -25.17 10.90
N ALA A 402 16.39 -25.40 12.21
CA ALA A 402 17.53 -25.92 12.97
C ALA A 402 17.63 -27.42 12.69
N GLY A 403 18.70 -27.88 12.06
CA GLY A 403 19.10 -29.25 11.77
C GLY A 403 18.07 -30.39 11.79
N ALA A 404 18.38 -31.53 11.24
CA ALA A 404 17.45 -32.65 11.05
C ALA A 404 16.75 -33.09 12.36
N GLY A 405 15.44 -32.99 12.40
CA GLY A 405 14.58 -33.63 13.40
C GLY A 405 13.92 -32.73 14.45
N LEU A 406 14.24 -31.45 14.54
CA LEU A 406 13.62 -30.52 15.48
C LEU A 406 12.66 -29.55 14.75
N ARG A 407 11.43 -29.38 15.28
CA ARG A 407 10.46 -28.35 14.83
C ARG A 407 10.85 -26.93 15.24
N ASN A 408 12.14 -26.69 15.48
CA ASN A 408 12.67 -25.42 15.97
C ASN A 408 13.39 -24.69 14.85
N GLU A 409 13.33 -23.38 14.91
CA GLU A 409 14.10 -22.48 14.05
C GLU A 409 15.39 -22.04 14.75
N GLU A 410 16.38 -21.66 13.96
CA GLU A 410 17.52 -20.89 14.40
C GLU A 410 17.58 -19.56 13.68
N VAL A 411 18.18 -18.56 14.33
CA VAL A 411 18.31 -17.22 13.74
C VAL A 411 19.43 -17.22 12.71
N ALA A 412 19.15 -16.68 11.53
CA ALA A 412 20.12 -16.29 10.53
C ALA A 412 19.91 -14.85 10.08
N ALA A 413 20.90 -14.22 9.48
CA ALA A 413 20.77 -12.89 8.92
C ALA A 413 21.49 -12.75 7.57
N CYS A 414 20.97 -11.87 6.70
CA CYS A 414 21.67 -11.34 5.55
C CYS A 414 22.07 -9.89 5.81
N VAL A 415 23.30 -9.52 5.46
CA VAL A 415 23.84 -8.18 5.66
C VAL A 415 24.44 -7.67 4.35
N VAL A 416 24.15 -6.41 4.00
CA VAL A 416 24.82 -5.66 2.94
C VAL A 416 25.73 -4.65 3.60
N ALA A 417 27.00 -4.62 3.20
CA ALA A 417 28.00 -3.72 3.76
C ALA A 417 28.73 -2.95 2.63
N ASN A 418 29.30 -1.80 2.97
CA ASN A 418 30.15 -1.00 2.08
C ASN A 418 31.64 -1.12 2.41
N VAL A 419 31.98 -2.01 3.32
CA VAL A 419 33.34 -2.37 3.73
C VAL A 419 33.45 -3.90 3.79
N ASP A 420 34.67 -4.39 3.73
CA ASP A 420 34.92 -5.83 3.87
C ASP A 420 34.69 -6.22 5.35
N LEU A 421 33.71 -7.06 5.61
CA LEU A 421 33.31 -7.52 6.96
C LEU A 421 33.40 -9.03 7.04
N ARG A 422 33.65 -9.53 8.27
CA ARG A 422 33.64 -10.96 8.56
C ARG A 422 32.42 -11.36 9.38
N GLU A 423 31.84 -12.52 9.07
CA GLU A 423 30.69 -13.07 9.81
C GLU A 423 30.92 -13.07 11.32
N ASN A 424 32.12 -13.50 11.76
CA ASN A 424 32.46 -13.60 13.19
C ASN A 424 32.46 -12.24 13.92
N GLU A 425 32.85 -11.16 13.25
CA GLU A 425 32.88 -9.81 13.84
C GLU A 425 31.44 -9.34 14.12
N LEU A 426 30.55 -9.56 13.18
CA LEU A 426 29.13 -9.24 13.33
C LEU A 426 28.45 -10.09 14.40
N MET A 427 28.78 -11.39 14.46
CA MET A 427 28.25 -12.29 15.50
C MET A 427 28.72 -11.87 16.89
N GLU A 428 30.02 -11.52 17.05
CA GLU A 428 30.56 -11.05 18.32
C GLU A 428 29.90 -9.74 18.74
N PHE A 429 29.71 -8.82 17.81
CA PHE A 429 29.00 -7.58 18.07
C PHE A 429 27.54 -7.82 18.50
N CYS A 430 26.86 -8.81 17.93
CA CYS A 430 25.53 -9.20 18.39
C CYS A 430 25.56 -9.76 19.82
N ARG A 431 26.56 -10.55 20.19
CA ARG A 431 26.69 -11.12 21.54
C ARG A 431 26.82 -10.10 22.65
N THR A 432 27.36 -8.92 22.37
CA THR A 432 27.53 -7.88 23.38
C THR A 432 26.22 -7.21 23.83
N ALA A 433 25.11 -7.38 23.08
CA ALA A 433 23.84 -6.71 23.37
C ALA A 433 22.62 -7.62 23.29
N LEU A 434 22.71 -8.76 22.60
CA LEU A 434 21.59 -9.68 22.42
C LEU A 434 21.71 -10.89 23.32
N SER A 435 20.57 -11.45 23.73
CA SER A 435 20.53 -12.74 24.43
C SER A 435 21.07 -13.87 23.55
N ALA A 436 21.65 -14.90 24.14
CA ALA A 436 22.32 -15.99 23.43
C ALA A 436 21.45 -16.70 22.38
N TRP A 437 20.11 -16.72 22.56
CA TRP A 437 19.16 -17.32 21.63
C TRP A 437 18.75 -16.37 20.48
N GLN A 438 19.02 -15.07 20.62
CA GLN A 438 18.77 -14.05 19.58
C GLN A 438 19.97 -13.90 18.64
N VAL A 439 21.17 -14.27 19.09
CA VAL A 439 22.39 -14.16 18.29
C VAL A 439 22.27 -15.05 17.05
N PRO A 440 22.43 -14.49 15.83
CA PRO A 440 22.40 -15.28 14.62
C PRO A 440 23.42 -16.41 14.64
N LYS A 441 23.03 -17.60 14.18
CA LYS A 441 23.94 -18.74 14.00
C LYS A 441 24.73 -18.65 12.69
N ARG A 442 24.21 -17.88 11.73
CA ARG A 442 24.86 -17.55 10.45
C ARG A 442 24.53 -16.14 10.04
N ILE A 443 25.51 -15.43 9.52
CA ILE A 443 25.34 -14.11 8.88
C ILE A 443 25.93 -14.16 7.48
N PHE A 444 25.07 -14.02 6.48
CA PHE A 444 25.44 -14.02 5.07
C PHE A 444 25.71 -12.59 4.62
N ILE A 445 26.95 -12.31 4.26
CA ILE A 445 27.31 -11.01 3.68
C ILE A 445 27.04 -11.11 2.16
N VAL A 446 26.21 -10.21 1.65
CA VAL A 446 25.71 -10.25 0.27
C VAL A 446 25.79 -8.85 -0.37
N ASP A 447 25.89 -8.81 -1.69
CA ASP A 447 25.93 -7.53 -2.43
C ASP A 447 24.58 -6.81 -2.38
N SER A 448 23.48 -7.58 -2.34
CA SER A 448 22.12 -7.07 -2.23
C SER A 448 21.20 -8.08 -1.57
N ILE A 449 20.22 -7.60 -0.78
CA ILE A 449 19.18 -8.46 -0.20
C ILE A 449 18.12 -8.71 -1.27
N PRO A 450 17.79 -9.98 -1.57
CA PRO A 450 16.76 -10.32 -2.55
C PRO A 450 15.40 -9.75 -2.15
N THR A 451 14.77 -9.07 -3.10
CA THR A 451 13.41 -8.55 -2.96
C THR A 451 12.46 -9.26 -3.92
N THR A 452 11.17 -9.27 -3.59
CA THR A 452 10.12 -9.69 -4.50
C THR A 452 9.99 -8.68 -5.64
N GLU A 453 9.27 -9.03 -6.73
CA GLU A 453 8.94 -8.12 -7.83
C GLU A 453 8.30 -6.80 -7.38
N ARG A 454 7.68 -6.79 -6.19
CA ARG A 454 7.07 -5.61 -5.55
C ARG A 454 8.03 -4.84 -4.64
N GLY A 455 9.33 -5.15 -4.67
CA GLY A 455 10.34 -4.49 -3.85
C GLY A 455 10.27 -4.84 -2.34
N LYS A 456 9.48 -5.85 -1.94
CA LYS A 456 9.38 -6.31 -0.55
C LYS A 456 10.35 -7.44 -0.26
N ILE A 457 10.94 -7.43 0.93
CA ILE A 457 11.78 -8.53 1.43
C ILE A 457 10.87 -9.64 1.95
N SER A 458 11.12 -10.88 1.50
CA SER A 458 10.45 -12.08 1.98
C SER A 458 11.39 -12.92 2.82
N ARG A 459 11.25 -12.89 4.15
CA ARG A 459 12.07 -13.72 5.07
C ARG A 459 11.94 -15.21 4.77
N ARG A 460 10.77 -15.65 4.33
CA ARG A 460 10.53 -17.04 3.91
C ARG A 460 11.36 -17.45 2.69
N GLU A 461 11.49 -16.56 1.70
CA GLU A 461 12.32 -16.84 0.53
C GLU A 461 13.82 -16.77 0.88
N LEU A 462 14.22 -15.87 1.79
CA LEU A 462 15.58 -15.85 2.33
C LEU A 462 15.91 -17.15 3.06
N ALA A 463 15.00 -17.66 3.89
CA ALA A 463 15.17 -18.94 4.59
C ALA A 463 15.32 -20.14 3.63
N LYS A 464 14.70 -20.10 2.44
CA LYS A 464 14.90 -21.13 1.41
C LYS A 464 16.22 -21.01 0.68
N ARG A 465 16.65 -19.77 0.41
CA ARG A 465 17.84 -19.46 -0.37
C ARG A 465 19.13 -19.67 0.43
N PHE A 466 19.11 -19.35 1.72
CA PHE A 466 20.23 -19.40 2.63
C PHE A 466 20.09 -20.53 3.67
N ARG A 467 19.89 -21.74 3.16
CA ARG A 467 19.77 -22.96 3.99
C ARG A 467 21.09 -23.39 4.60
#